data_c9295478f53b67ac95671f134c1444f0
#
_entry.id   c9295478f53b67ac95671f134c1444f0
#
_cell.length_a   1.000
_cell.length_b   1.000
_cell.length_c   1.000
_cell.angle_alpha   90.00
_cell.angle_beta   90.00
_cell.angle_gamma   90.00
#
_symmetry.space_group_name_H-M   'P 1'
#
loop_
_entity.id
_entity.type
_entity.pdbx_description
1 polymer ?
#
loop_
_entity_poly.entity_id
_entity_poly.type
_entity_poly.pdbx_seq_one_letter_code
_entity_poly.pdbx_strand_id
1 'polypeptide(L)'
;MRAVVVEQPKTVAIKDVPKPEPGPGEVVVQVAACGICGTDKNIYAGTFLSHYPLIPGHEFSGVVAAVGQGVSGLREGDRVAVDPSLFCGECYYCRRLQGNHCERWGAIGDTTSGAFAEYVKVPARNCYVISERLSFAEGALIEPLACVVWGMKRLQAQPADSVLLLGAGPMSMLWLQVLRHGNASQIVVTDLYPSRLEAAREFGASDVVVADESQEERLREVSPRGFDIVIDVTGVPKVLEAGFKYVKPMGKLMAFGVCPMNSSISVNPFEIYNKDITILGSMAINYTFEQAVELAEAGVVDLRSLVSHTFPLEEFERALQTAGTQASMKVQVNP
;
A
#
# COMPACT_ATOMS: atom_id res chain seq x y z
N MET A 1 -18.15 -17.96 -11.92
CA MET A 1 -16.93 -17.87 -11.10
C MET A 1 -17.30 -17.49 -9.67
N ARG A 2 -16.52 -17.96 -8.70
CA ARG A 2 -16.71 -17.56 -7.31
C ARG A 2 -16.09 -16.20 -7.05
N ALA A 3 -16.76 -15.40 -6.24
CA ALA A 3 -16.28 -14.09 -5.83
C ALA A 3 -16.77 -13.72 -4.43
N VAL A 4 -15.97 -12.95 -3.72
CA VAL A 4 -16.38 -12.24 -2.50
C VAL A 4 -17.20 -11.03 -2.90
N VAL A 5 -18.44 -10.94 -2.46
CA VAL A 5 -19.32 -9.80 -2.72
C VAL A 5 -19.66 -9.12 -1.40
N VAL A 6 -19.23 -7.88 -1.24
CA VAL A 6 -19.73 -7.00 -0.18
C VAL A 6 -21.04 -6.40 -0.68
N GLU A 7 -22.16 -6.88 -0.15
CA GLU A 7 -23.50 -6.48 -0.59
C GLU A 7 -23.91 -5.11 -0.07
N GLN A 8 -23.50 -4.84 1.15
CA GLN A 8 -23.67 -3.60 1.89
C GLN A 8 -22.66 -3.58 3.05
N PRO A 9 -22.47 -2.46 3.75
CA PRO A 9 -21.57 -2.41 4.91
C PRO A 9 -21.83 -3.56 5.88
N LYS A 10 -20.76 -4.24 6.26
CA LYS A 10 -20.71 -5.38 7.20
C LYS A 10 -21.45 -6.65 6.72
N THR A 11 -21.79 -6.72 5.44
CA THR A 11 -22.44 -7.90 4.86
C THR A 11 -21.62 -8.38 3.68
N VAL A 12 -21.00 -9.53 3.81
CA VAL A 12 -20.19 -10.17 2.77
C VAL A 12 -20.67 -11.59 2.51
N ALA A 13 -20.63 -12.03 1.27
CA ALA A 13 -20.98 -13.39 0.87
C ALA A 13 -20.05 -13.87 -0.25
N ILE A 14 -19.75 -15.16 -0.27
CA ILE A 14 -19.16 -15.82 -1.44
C ILE A 14 -20.30 -16.16 -2.40
N LYS A 15 -20.21 -15.69 -3.63
CA LYS A 15 -21.25 -15.87 -4.65
C LYS A 15 -20.68 -16.41 -5.95
N ASP A 16 -21.52 -17.16 -6.64
CA ASP A 16 -21.33 -17.44 -8.06
C ASP A 16 -21.81 -16.25 -8.89
N VAL A 17 -20.88 -15.62 -9.59
CA VAL A 17 -21.13 -14.48 -10.48
C VAL A 17 -20.69 -14.83 -11.91
N PRO A 18 -21.20 -14.17 -12.94
CA PRO A 18 -20.72 -14.37 -14.31
C PRO A 18 -19.21 -14.15 -14.42
N LYS A 19 -18.50 -15.04 -15.12
CA LYS A 19 -17.09 -14.79 -15.46
C LYS A 19 -17.04 -13.62 -16.44
N PRO A 20 -16.17 -12.61 -16.20
CA PRO A 20 -16.09 -11.46 -17.09
C PRO A 20 -15.47 -11.86 -18.44
N GLU A 21 -15.88 -11.16 -19.50
CA GLU A 21 -15.28 -11.23 -20.83
C GLU A 21 -14.53 -9.93 -21.11
N PRO A 22 -13.35 -9.99 -21.77
CA PRO A 22 -12.58 -8.79 -22.06
C PRO A 22 -13.20 -8.00 -23.20
N GLY A 23 -13.40 -6.70 -22.98
CA GLY A 23 -13.74 -5.74 -24.04
C GLY A 23 -12.51 -5.28 -24.83
N PRO A 24 -12.67 -4.37 -25.80
CA PRO A 24 -11.54 -3.78 -26.52
C PRO A 24 -10.56 -3.10 -25.57
N GLY A 25 -9.26 -3.43 -25.69
CA GLY A 25 -8.19 -2.89 -24.84
C GLY A 25 -8.15 -3.45 -23.40
N GLU A 26 -8.97 -4.46 -23.10
CA GLU A 26 -9.02 -5.12 -21.79
C GLU A 26 -8.48 -6.55 -21.85
N VAL A 27 -8.10 -7.07 -20.70
CA VAL A 27 -7.77 -8.48 -20.48
C VAL A 27 -8.56 -9.03 -19.30
N VAL A 28 -8.70 -10.34 -19.22
CA VAL A 28 -9.18 -11.04 -18.03
C VAL A 28 -7.98 -11.72 -17.38
N VAL A 29 -7.77 -11.44 -16.12
CA VAL A 29 -6.72 -12.08 -15.30
C VAL A 29 -7.38 -13.14 -14.43
N GLN A 30 -6.85 -14.37 -14.48
CA GLN A 30 -7.10 -15.38 -13.47
C GLN A 30 -6.27 -15.04 -12.25
N VAL A 31 -6.91 -14.70 -11.17
CA VAL A 31 -6.25 -14.25 -9.94
C VAL A 31 -5.57 -15.44 -9.26
N ALA A 32 -4.32 -15.27 -8.87
CA ALA A 32 -3.57 -16.27 -8.13
C ALA A 32 -3.32 -15.86 -6.67
N ALA A 33 -3.19 -14.56 -6.41
CA ALA A 33 -3.05 -14.01 -5.05
C ALA A 33 -3.60 -12.59 -5.01
N CYS A 34 -4.31 -12.26 -3.92
CA CYS A 34 -4.79 -10.91 -3.65
C CYS A 34 -4.54 -10.54 -2.18
N GLY A 35 -3.86 -9.42 -1.94
CA GLY A 35 -3.57 -8.90 -0.60
C GLY A 35 -4.77 -8.23 0.04
N ILE A 36 -4.88 -8.36 1.37
CA ILE A 36 -5.83 -7.57 2.16
C ILE A 36 -5.17 -6.27 2.61
N CYS A 37 -5.81 -5.16 2.29
CA CYS A 37 -5.44 -3.80 2.66
C CYS A 37 -6.34 -3.24 3.78
N GLY A 38 -5.90 -2.16 4.42
CA GLY A 38 -6.75 -1.36 5.30
C GLY A 38 -7.99 -0.80 4.58
N THR A 39 -7.87 -0.51 3.30
CA THR A 39 -8.98 -0.07 2.43
C THR A 39 -10.10 -1.11 2.36
N ASP A 40 -9.79 -2.40 2.26
CA ASP A 40 -10.81 -3.47 2.24
C ASP A 40 -11.60 -3.52 3.54
N LYS A 41 -10.94 -3.27 4.68
CA LYS A 41 -11.62 -3.13 5.98
C LYS A 41 -12.56 -1.94 6.01
N ASN A 42 -12.14 -0.81 5.44
CA ASN A 42 -12.96 0.40 5.36
C ASN A 42 -14.14 0.21 4.39
N ILE A 43 -13.94 -0.49 3.27
CA ILE A 43 -15.02 -0.90 2.36
C ILE A 43 -16.01 -1.80 3.11
N TYR A 44 -15.52 -2.85 3.79
CA TYR A 44 -16.39 -3.72 4.58
C TYR A 44 -17.15 -2.96 5.67
N ALA A 45 -16.50 -2.01 6.34
CA ALA A 45 -17.12 -1.19 7.38
C ALA A 45 -18.09 -0.12 6.84
N GLY A 46 -18.07 0.20 5.55
CA GLY A 46 -18.86 1.27 4.95
C GLY A 46 -18.30 2.67 5.19
N THR A 47 -17.00 2.79 5.43
CA THR A 47 -16.31 4.06 5.73
C THR A 47 -15.41 4.54 4.59
N PHE A 48 -15.46 3.89 3.42
CA PHE A 48 -14.72 4.25 2.22
C PHE A 48 -15.66 4.68 1.07
N LEU A 49 -15.09 5.34 0.05
CA LEU A 49 -15.83 5.87 -1.12
C LEU A 49 -16.23 4.77 -2.13
N SER A 50 -16.90 3.72 -1.68
CA SER A 50 -17.29 2.59 -2.50
C SER A 50 -18.80 2.51 -2.71
N HIS A 51 -19.22 1.92 -3.82
CA HIS A 51 -20.61 1.61 -4.12
C HIS A 51 -20.86 0.12 -3.93
N TYR A 52 -22.03 -0.25 -3.43
CA TYR A 52 -22.41 -1.64 -3.19
C TYR A 52 -23.53 -2.08 -4.15
N PRO A 53 -23.57 -3.36 -4.58
CA PRO A 53 -22.62 -4.42 -4.23
C PRO A 53 -21.26 -4.24 -4.93
N LEU A 54 -20.17 -4.70 -4.27
CA LEU A 54 -18.80 -4.60 -4.77
C LEU A 54 -18.04 -5.92 -4.53
N ILE A 55 -17.23 -6.33 -5.49
CA ILE A 55 -16.16 -7.31 -5.29
C ILE A 55 -14.89 -6.52 -4.96
N PRO A 56 -14.36 -6.55 -3.71
CA PRO A 56 -13.16 -5.80 -3.38
C PRO A 56 -11.87 -6.51 -3.79
N GLY A 57 -10.71 -5.97 -3.39
CA GLY A 57 -9.37 -6.50 -3.65
C GLY A 57 -8.66 -5.79 -4.79
N HIS A 58 -7.61 -5.04 -4.44
CA HIS A 58 -6.85 -4.19 -5.35
C HIS A 58 -5.35 -4.50 -5.39
N GLU A 59 -4.83 -5.31 -4.48
CA GLU A 59 -3.43 -5.73 -4.43
C GLU A 59 -3.31 -7.15 -5.00
N PHE A 60 -3.15 -7.34 -6.31
CA PHE A 60 -3.24 -8.68 -6.89
C PHE A 60 -2.29 -8.97 -8.05
N SER A 61 -2.10 -10.26 -8.26
CA SER A 61 -1.36 -10.83 -9.38
C SER A 61 -2.02 -12.11 -9.87
N GLY A 62 -1.68 -12.53 -11.07
CA GLY A 62 -2.25 -13.72 -11.66
C GLY A 62 -1.75 -13.99 -13.07
N VAL A 63 -2.55 -14.73 -13.85
CA VAL A 63 -2.24 -15.12 -15.23
C VAL A 63 -3.29 -14.51 -16.16
N VAL A 64 -2.87 -13.96 -17.28
CA VAL A 64 -3.77 -13.50 -18.34
C VAL A 64 -4.53 -14.71 -18.91
N ALA A 65 -5.84 -14.75 -18.69
CA ALA A 65 -6.72 -15.86 -19.09
C ALA A 65 -7.49 -15.60 -20.39
N ALA A 66 -7.64 -14.33 -20.77
CA ALA A 66 -8.25 -13.94 -22.05
C ALA A 66 -7.81 -12.52 -22.43
N VAL A 67 -7.70 -12.27 -23.73
CA VAL A 67 -7.22 -11.00 -24.30
C VAL A 67 -8.29 -10.42 -25.22
N GLY A 68 -8.65 -9.16 -24.99
CA GLY A 68 -9.64 -8.43 -25.80
C GLY A 68 -9.06 -7.86 -27.09
N GLN A 69 -9.95 -7.40 -27.96
CA GLN A 69 -9.56 -6.82 -29.24
C GLN A 69 -8.66 -5.59 -29.06
N GLY A 70 -7.63 -5.47 -29.90
CA GLY A 70 -6.72 -4.33 -29.94
C GLY A 70 -5.66 -4.30 -28.83
N VAL A 71 -5.60 -5.30 -27.98
CA VAL A 71 -4.52 -5.45 -27.00
C VAL A 71 -3.24 -5.90 -27.72
N SER A 72 -2.13 -5.23 -27.42
CA SER A 72 -0.79 -5.59 -27.87
C SER A 72 0.15 -5.68 -26.67
N GLY A 73 1.17 -6.53 -26.75
CA GLY A 73 2.18 -6.68 -25.68
C GLY A 73 1.79 -7.63 -24.55
N LEU A 74 0.57 -8.16 -24.53
CA LEU A 74 0.10 -9.19 -23.60
C LEU A 74 -0.51 -10.36 -24.39
N ARG A 75 -0.37 -11.56 -23.85
CA ARG A 75 -0.95 -12.80 -24.37
C ARG A 75 -1.48 -13.67 -23.24
N GLU A 76 -2.36 -14.59 -23.58
CA GLU A 76 -2.81 -15.62 -22.63
C GLU A 76 -1.61 -16.43 -22.12
N GLY A 77 -1.60 -16.68 -20.82
CA GLY A 77 -0.50 -17.33 -20.10
C GLY A 77 0.53 -16.38 -19.50
N ASP A 78 0.54 -15.10 -19.87
CA ASP A 78 1.46 -14.14 -19.25
C ASP A 78 1.15 -13.96 -17.75
N ARG A 79 2.20 -13.98 -16.94
CA ARG A 79 2.14 -13.72 -15.51
C ARG A 79 2.18 -12.22 -15.27
N VAL A 80 1.23 -11.68 -14.53
CA VAL A 80 1.09 -10.24 -14.35
C VAL A 80 0.85 -9.85 -12.89
N ALA A 81 1.41 -8.71 -12.49
CA ALA A 81 0.91 -7.87 -11.41
C ALA A 81 0.08 -6.74 -12.00
N VAL A 82 -0.90 -6.23 -11.28
CA VAL A 82 -1.85 -5.27 -11.84
C VAL A 82 -1.89 -4.00 -11.02
N ASP A 83 -1.66 -2.85 -11.69
CA ASP A 83 -1.92 -1.52 -11.13
C ASP A 83 -3.45 -1.31 -11.07
N PRO A 84 -4.03 -1.18 -9.88
CA PRO A 84 -5.48 -1.00 -9.77
C PRO A 84 -5.96 0.38 -10.23
N SER A 85 -5.07 1.33 -10.46
CA SER A 85 -5.40 2.74 -10.70
C SER A 85 -6.11 2.95 -12.04
N LEU A 86 -7.27 3.56 -12.01
CA LEU A 86 -8.04 3.90 -13.20
C LEU A 86 -8.03 5.41 -13.44
N PHE A 87 -7.17 5.85 -14.37
CA PHE A 87 -7.04 7.26 -14.76
C PHE A 87 -7.64 7.49 -16.14
N CYS A 88 -8.34 8.60 -16.33
CA CYS A 88 -8.97 8.90 -17.62
C CYS A 88 -7.97 9.27 -18.73
N GLY A 89 -6.77 9.74 -18.38
CA GLY A 89 -5.72 10.14 -19.33
C GLY A 89 -5.88 11.52 -19.96
N GLU A 90 -7.04 12.19 -19.85
CA GLU A 90 -7.36 13.41 -20.61
C GLU A 90 -7.70 14.65 -19.77
N CYS A 91 -8.04 14.51 -18.48
CA CYS A 91 -8.34 15.65 -17.62
C CYS A 91 -7.10 16.49 -17.29
N TYR A 92 -7.32 17.61 -16.63
CA TYR A 92 -6.27 18.55 -16.25
C TYR A 92 -5.11 17.86 -15.52
N TYR A 93 -5.43 17.02 -14.52
CA TYR A 93 -4.43 16.33 -13.69
C TYR A 93 -3.70 15.23 -14.47
N CYS A 94 -4.43 14.41 -15.25
CA CYS A 94 -3.82 13.34 -16.03
C CYS A 94 -2.80 13.87 -17.05
N ARG A 95 -3.12 14.99 -17.75
CA ARG A 95 -2.21 15.63 -18.70
C ARG A 95 -0.95 16.21 -18.05
N ARG A 96 -0.94 16.34 -16.73
CA ARG A 96 0.20 16.80 -15.92
C ARG A 96 0.91 15.66 -15.19
N LEU A 97 0.62 14.41 -15.55
CA LEU A 97 1.14 13.20 -14.88
C LEU A 97 0.79 13.15 -13.38
N GLN A 98 -0.38 13.63 -13.03
CA GLN A 98 -0.96 13.63 -11.68
C GLN A 98 -2.21 12.74 -11.68
N GLY A 99 -2.07 11.49 -12.16
CA GLY A 99 -3.17 10.57 -12.37
C GLY A 99 -3.92 10.22 -11.09
N ASN A 100 -3.22 10.13 -9.96
CA ASN A 100 -3.82 9.90 -8.64
C ASN A 100 -4.80 11.02 -8.21
N HIS A 101 -4.79 12.19 -8.87
CA HIS A 101 -5.77 13.28 -8.71
C HIS A 101 -6.70 13.41 -9.91
N CYS A 102 -6.86 12.35 -10.71
CA CYS A 102 -7.77 12.35 -11.86
C CYS A 102 -9.19 12.76 -11.43
N GLU A 103 -9.83 13.66 -12.22
CA GLU A 103 -11.22 14.10 -11.96
C GLU A 103 -12.24 12.96 -12.03
N ARG A 104 -11.88 11.88 -12.73
CA ARG A 104 -12.63 10.62 -12.84
C ARG A 104 -11.82 9.47 -12.25
N TRP A 105 -11.19 9.72 -11.08
CA TRP A 105 -10.38 8.72 -10.43
C TRP A 105 -11.21 7.50 -10.04
N GLY A 106 -10.65 6.33 -10.26
CA GLY A 106 -11.19 5.06 -9.84
C GLY A 106 -10.08 4.08 -9.54
N ALA A 107 -10.44 2.97 -8.91
CA ALA A 107 -9.54 1.85 -8.69
C ALA A 107 -10.30 0.53 -8.74
N ILE A 108 -9.65 -0.47 -9.34
CA ILE A 108 -10.09 -1.86 -9.36
C ILE A 108 -10.12 -2.37 -7.92
N GLY A 109 -11.25 -2.90 -7.48
CA GLY A 109 -11.44 -3.36 -6.10
C GLY A 109 -11.98 -2.32 -5.13
N ASP A 110 -12.02 -1.03 -5.52
CA ASP A 110 -12.53 0.06 -4.70
C ASP A 110 -13.79 0.70 -5.30
N THR A 111 -13.71 1.10 -6.58
CA THR A 111 -14.81 1.74 -7.31
C THR A 111 -15.38 0.86 -8.42
N THR A 112 -14.66 -0.18 -8.81
CA THR A 112 -15.08 -1.23 -9.76
C THR A 112 -14.72 -2.59 -9.17
N SER A 113 -15.32 -3.66 -9.70
CA SER A 113 -15.07 -5.04 -9.24
C SER A 113 -13.59 -5.40 -9.28
N GLY A 114 -13.09 -5.97 -8.18
CA GLY A 114 -11.71 -6.31 -7.92
C GLY A 114 -11.41 -7.81 -7.92
N ALA A 115 -10.37 -8.16 -7.19
CA ALA A 115 -9.65 -9.42 -7.32
C ALA A 115 -9.88 -10.43 -6.18
N PHE A 116 -10.76 -10.18 -5.21
CA PHE A 116 -11.23 -11.27 -4.37
C PHE A 116 -12.27 -12.11 -5.12
N ALA A 117 -11.83 -12.64 -6.27
CA ALA A 117 -12.58 -13.46 -7.21
C ALA A 117 -11.64 -14.32 -8.05
N GLU A 118 -12.12 -15.43 -8.61
CA GLU A 118 -11.31 -16.29 -9.48
C GLU A 118 -10.80 -15.56 -10.74
N TYR A 119 -11.53 -14.58 -11.23
CA TYR A 119 -11.17 -13.77 -12.41
C TYR A 119 -11.55 -12.31 -12.22
N VAL A 120 -10.73 -11.42 -12.76
CA VAL A 120 -10.99 -9.99 -12.81
C VAL A 120 -10.71 -9.44 -14.20
N LYS A 121 -11.55 -8.51 -14.66
CA LYS A 121 -11.36 -7.80 -15.93
C LYS A 121 -10.65 -6.48 -15.66
N VAL A 122 -9.59 -6.21 -16.42
CA VAL A 122 -8.75 -5.03 -16.23
C VAL A 122 -8.33 -4.43 -17.58
N PRO A 123 -8.06 -3.11 -17.65
CA PRO A 123 -7.42 -2.54 -18.83
C PRO A 123 -6.02 -3.15 -19.04
N ALA A 124 -5.69 -3.54 -20.25
CA ALA A 124 -4.40 -4.18 -20.56
C ALA A 124 -3.19 -3.31 -20.14
N ARG A 125 -3.32 -1.99 -20.25
CA ARG A 125 -2.28 -1.02 -19.84
C ARG A 125 -1.97 -1.04 -18.33
N ASN A 126 -2.83 -1.64 -17.52
CA ASN A 126 -2.66 -1.76 -16.08
C ASN A 126 -1.93 -3.06 -15.69
N CYS A 127 -1.69 -3.96 -16.66
CA CYS A 127 -0.99 -5.22 -16.43
C CYS A 127 0.50 -5.07 -16.70
N TYR A 128 1.31 -5.49 -15.74
CA TYR A 128 2.77 -5.52 -15.83
C TYR A 128 3.24 -6.96 -15.74
N VAL A 129 3.96 -7.40 -16.78
CA VAL A 129 4.49 -8.77 -16.83
C VAL A 129 5.54 -8.95 -15.74
N ILE A 130 5.41 -10.02 -14.97
CA ILE A 130 6.37 -10.43 -13.94
C ILE A 130 7.04 -11.74 -14.33
N SER A 131 8.33 -11.88 -14.01
CA SER A 131 9.10 -13.08 -14.33
C SER A 131 8.75 -14.25 -13.39
N GLU A 132 9.27 -15.44 -13.70
CA GLU A 132 9.14 -16.62 -12.83
C GLU A 132 9.93 -16.50 -11.51
N ARG A 133 10.79 -15.49 -11.38
CA ARG A 133 11.54 -15.23 -10.13
C ARG A 133 10.62 -14.78 -9.01
N LEU A 134 9.56 -14.07 -9.34
CA LEU A 134 8.54 -13.62 -8.38
C LEU A 134 7.41 -14.64 -8.32
N SER A 135 7.05 -15.08 -7.14
CA SER A 135 5.79 -15.79 -6.91
C SER A 135 4.60 -14.85 -7.11
N PHE A 136 3.40 -15.37 -7.32
CA PHE A 136 2.20 -14.55 -7.36
C PHE A 136 1.94 -13.83 -6.04
N ALA A 137 2.28 -14.45 -4.92
CA ALA A 137 2.19 -13.81 -3.60
C ALA A 137 3.06 -12.54 -3.51
N GLU A 138 4.28 -12.58 -4.06
CA GLU A 138 5.16 -11.42 -4.18
C GLU A 138 4.63 -10.42 -5.21
N GLY A 139 4.08 -10.92 -6.33
CA GLY A 139 3.47 -10.09 -7.37
C GLY A 139 2.30 -9.25 -6.86
N ALA A 140 1.50 -9.77 -5.93
CA ALA A 140 0.41 -9.02 -5.29
C ALA A 140 0.92 -7.89 -4.37
N LEU A 141 2.16 -7.95 -3.90
CA LEU A 141 2.78 -6.92 -3.06
C LEU A 141 3.41 -5.77 -3.87
N ILE A 142 3.41 -5.86 -5.20
CA ILE A 142 3.93 -4.78 -6.05
C ILE A 142 3.05 -3.54 -5.95
N GLU A 143 1.73 -3.71 -5.75
CA GLU A 143 0.81 -2.58 -5.55
C GLU A 143 1.21 -1.74 -4.32
N PRO A 144 1.29 -2.27 -3.10
CA PRO A 144 1.71 -1.48 -1.94
C PRO A 144 3.16 -0.97 -2.05
N LEU A 145 4.05 -1.70 -2.74
CA LEU A 145 5.40 -1.21 -3.04
C LEU A 145 5.35 0.02 -3.97
N ALA A 146 4.46 0.04 -4.97
CA ALA A 146 4.29 1.19 -5.86
C ALA A 146 3.79 2.44 -5.11
N CYS A 147 2.96 2.27 -4.07
CA CYS A 147 2.58 3.35 -3.15
C CYS A 147 3.81 3.91 -2.41
N VAL A 148 4.70 3.03 -1.91
CA VAL A 148 5.95 3.44 -1.24
C VAL A 148 6.87 4.17 -2.22
N VAL A 149 7.04 3.68 -3.45
CA VAL A 149 7.83 4.35 -4.49
C VAL A 149 7.28 5.75 -4.79
N TRP A 150 5.96 5.92 -4.83
CA TRP A 150 5.37 7.25 -4.96
C TRP A 150 5.70 8.14 -3.76
N GLY A 151 5.55 7.62 -2.55
CA GLY A 151 5.93 8.33 -1.33
C GLY A 151 7.40 8.77 -1.33
N MET A 152 8.33 7.91 -1.77
CA MET A 152 9.76 8.26 -1.93
C MET A 152 9.97 9.42 -2.88
N LYS A 153 9.28 9.44 -4.02
CA LYS A 153 9.33 10.58 -4.97
C LYS A 153 8.79 11.87 -4.35
N ARG A 154 7.75 11.76 -3.54
CA ARG A 154 7.19 12.91 -2.81
C ARG A 154 8.13 13.44 -1.75
N LEU A 155 8.78 12.54 -1.02
CA LEU A 155 9.72 12.88 0.06
C LEU A 155 10.99 13.54 -0.45
N GLN A 156 11.48 13.14 -1.63
CA GLN A 156 12.81 13.54 -2.08
C GLN A 156 13.87 13.32 -0.99
N ALA A 157 13.87 12.10 -0.41
CA ALA A 157 14.83 11.72 0.60
C ALA A 157 16.26 11.83 0.05
N GLN A 158 17.17 12.34 0.89
CA GLN A 158 18.58 12.49 0.53
C GLN A 158 19.41 11.38 1.15
N PRO A 159 20.56 11.02 0.55
CA PRO A 159 21.54 10.16 1.21
C PRO A 159 21.90 10.72 2.59
N ALA A 160 22.04 9.83 3.57
CA ALA A 160 22.34 10.13 4.96
C ALA A 160 21.19 10.77 5.77
N ASP A 161 19.97 10.93 5.24
CA ASP A 161 18.83 11.32 6.05
C ASP A 161 18.57 10.30 7.18
N SER A 162 18.22 10.80 8.36
CA SER A 162 17.71 10.01 9.48
C SER A 162 16.19 9.95 9.39
N VAL A 163 15.60 8.74 9.51
CA VAL A 163 14.17 8.51 9.29
C VAL A 163 13.53 7.88 10.51
N LEU A 164 12.37 8.38 10.89
CA LEU A 164 11.47 7.75 11.87
C LEU A 164 10.22 7.24 11.16
N LEU A 165 9.97 5.93 11.27
CA LEU A 165 8.73 5.29 10.85
C LEU A 165 7.81 5.08 12.05
N LEU A 166 6.63 5.68 12.00
CA LEU A 166 5.61 5.52 13.04
C LEU A 166 4.67 4.39 12.63
N GLY A 167 4.79 3.24 13.29
CA GLY A 167 4.15 1.96 12.99
C GLY A 167 5.11 0.96 12.35
N ALA A 168 4.96 -0.33 12.68
CA ALA A 168 5.74 -1.46 12.16
C ALA A 168 4.86 -2.50 11.43
N GLY A 169 3.89 -2.03 10.64
CA GLY A 169 3.06 -2.85 9.77
C GLY A 169 3.76 -3.17 8.43
N PRO A 170 3.08 -3.90 7.52
CA PRO A 170 3.64 -4.30 6.23
C PRO A 170 4.12 -3.10 5.39
N MET A 171 3.42 -1.97 5.44
CA MET A 171 3.85 -0.76 4.72
C MET A 171 5.15 -0.21 5.26
N SER A 172 5.37 -0.26 6.59
CA SER A 172 6.64 0.14 7.19
C SER A 172 7.80 -0.74 6.75
N MET A 173 7.58 -2.03 6.62
CA MET A 173 8.63 -2.96 6.16
C MET A 173 9.02 -2.68 4.71
N LEU A 174 8.07 -2.29 3.86
CA LEU A 174 8.38 -1.83 2.50
C LEU A 174 9.16 -0.51 2.53
N TRP A 175 8.71 0.48 3.31
CA TRP A 175 9.41 1.75 3.50
C TRP A 175 10.83 1.56 4.00
N LEU A 176 11.03 0.73 5.02
CA LEU A 176 12.32 0.45 5.65
C LEU A 176 13.33 -0.07 4.62
N GLN A 177 12.93 -1.05 3.81
CA GLN A 177 13.80 -1.64 2.81
C GLN A 177 14.15 -0.65 1.69
N VAL A 178 13.17 0.11 1.18
CA VAL A 178 13.40 1.11 0.13
C VAL A 178 14.28 2.26 0.64
N LEU A 179 14.05 2.76 1.87
CA LEU A 179 14.86 3.82 2.49
C LEU A 179 16.30 3.37 2.73
N ARG A 180 16.48 2.13 3.21
CA ARG A 180 17.81 1.55 3.40
C ARG A 180 18.59 1.46 2.09
N HIS A 181 17.92 1.07 1.02
CA HIS A 181 18.51 1.02 -0.32
C HIS A 181 18.83 2.42 -0.86
N GLY A 182 18.04 3.43 -0.48
CA GLY A 182 18.26 4.83 -0.76
C GLY A 182 19.33 5.51 0.10
N ASN A 183 20.13 4.74 0.87
CA ASN A 183 21.22 5.21 1.72
C ASN A 183 20.79 6.13 2.90
N ALA A 184 19.64 5.91 3.50
CA ALA A 184 19.32 6.53 4.79
C ALA A 184 20.38 6.13 5.84
N SER A 185 20.85 7.09 6.64
CA SER A 185 21.93 6.84 7.63
C SER A 185 21.42 6.10 8.86
N GLN A 186 20.17 6.34 9.22
CA GLN A 186 19.52 5.75 10.38
C GLN A 186 18.04 5.61 10.07
N ILE A 187 17.44 4.46 10.39
CA ILE A 187 16.00 4.24 10.29
C ILE A 187 15.52 3.68 11.62
N VAL A 188 14.70 4.46 12.31
CA VAL A 188 14.08 4.10 13.59
C VAL A 188 12.63 3.75 13.35
N VAL A 189 12.15 2.67 13.96
CA VAL A 189 10.76 2.22 13.83
C VAL A 189 10.10 2.17 15.19
N THR A 190 8.86 2.68 15.28
CA THR A 190 8.07 2.57 16.51
C THR A 190 6.81 1.74 16.29
N ASP A 191 6.39 0.96 17.28
CA ASP A 191 5.11 0.25 17.29
C ASP A 191 4.71 -0.08 18.72
N LEU A 192 3.43 -0.35 18.93
CA LEU A 192 2.89 -0.84 20.21
C LEU A 192 3.34 -2.28 20.51
N TYR A 193 3.60 -3.08 19.49
CA TYR A 193 3.84 -4.51 19.60
C TYR A 193 5.31 -4.88 19.46
N PRO A 194 5.97 -5.40 20.52
CA PRO A 194 7.37 -5.83 20.46
C PRO A 194 7.68 -6.86 19.35
N SER A 195 6.73 -7.76 19.05
CA SER A 195 6.90 -8.75 17.98
C SER A 195 7.03 -8.11 16.60
N ARG A 196 6.34 -7.01 16.32
CA ARG A 196 6.47 -6.26 15.07
C ARG A 196 7.77 -5.46 15.00
N LEU A 197 8.24 -4.99 16.15
CA LEU A 197 9.54 -4.32 16.25
C LEU A 197 10.70 -5.29 16.01
N GLU A 198 10.55 -6.55 16.43
CA GLU A 198 11.56 -7.58 16.10
C GLU A 198 11.61 -7.83 14.59
N ALA A 199 10.46 -7.98 13.94
CA ALA A 199 10.42 -8.04 12.46
C ALA A 199 11.08 -6.81 11.82
N ALA A 200 10.85 -5.60 12.35
CA ALA A 200 11.52 -4.39 11.84
C ALA A 200 13.05 -4.47 11.94
N ARG A 201 13.61 -5.08 12.99
CA ARG A 201 15.06 -5.34 13.09
C ARG A 201 15.53 -6.30 12.01
N GLU A 202 14.81 -7.38 11.78
CA GLU A 202 15.13 -8.36 10.74
C GLU A 202 15.14 -7.72 9.34
N PHE A 203 14.21 -6.80 9.07
CA PHE A 203 14.17 -6.01 7.83
C PHE A 203 15.21 -4.88 7.80
N GLY A 204 15.96 -4.65 8.88
CA GLY A 204 17.15 -3.77 8.92
C GLY A 204 16.92 -2.39 9.50
N ALA A 205 15.94 -2.23 10.42
CA ALA A 205 15.86 -1.03 11.25
C ALA A 205 17.15 -0.85 12.06
N SER A 206 17.65 0.38 12.11
CA SER A 206 18.83 0.73 12.92
C SER A 206 18.51 0.62 14.41
N ASP A 207 17.33 1.11 14.79
CA ASP A 207 16.78 1.07 16.14
C ASP A 207 15.29 0.86 16.12
N VAL A 208 14.75 0.32 17.21
CA VAL A 208 13.29 0.19 17.39
C VAL A 208 12.89 0.65 18.78
N VAL A 209 11.74 1.30 18.86
CA VAL A 209 11.23 1.88 20.12
C VAL A 209 9.78 1.47 20.31
N VAL A 210 9.46 0.89 21.46
CA VAL A 210 8.07 0.59 21.85
C VAL A 210 7.32 1.91 22.03
N ALA A 211 6.13 2.00 21.43
CA ALA A 211 5.26 3.18 21.52
C ALA A 211 4.46 3.18 22.83
N ASP A 212 5.18 3.35 23.93
CA ASP A 212 4.66 3.49 25.30
C ASP A 212 4.94 4.90 25.87
N GLU A 213 4.68 5.11 27.15
CA GLU A 213 4.89 6.39 27.85
C GLU A 213 6.34 6.89 27.79
N SER A 214 7.32 6.00 27.62
CA SER A 214 8.75 6.32 27.51
C SER A 214 9.24 6.56 26.07
N GLN A 215 8.38 6.45 25.07
CA GLN A 215 8.74 6.58 23.65
C GLN A 215 9.48 7.89 23.36
N GLU A 216 8.99 9.00 23.89
CA GLU A 216 9.58 10.32 23.62
C GLU A 216 11.01 10.43 24.16
N GLU A 217 11.25 9.93 25.37
CA GLU A 217 12.57 9.93 26.01
C GLU A 217 13.55 9.05 25.20
N ARG A 218 13.13 7.83 24.85
CA ARG A 218 13.97 6.91 24.05
C ARG A 218 14.28 7.46 22.66
N LEU A 219 13.31 8.08 21.98
CA LEU A 219 13.55 8.70 20.68
C LEU A 219 14.51 9.88 20.77
N ARG A 220 14.50 10.64 21.89
CA ARG A 220 15.51 11.70 22.15
C ARG A 220 16.90 11.15 22.44
N GLU A 221 17.01 10.00 23.10
CA GLU A 221 18.29 9.32 23.29
C GLU A 221 18.87 8.85 21.97
N VAL A 222 18.05 8.23 21.10
CA VAL A 222 18.43 7.72 19.80
C VAL A 222 18.75 8.84 18.79
N SER A 223 17.98 9.92 18.82
CA SER A 223 18.15 11.08 17.95
C SER A 223 17.86 12.39 18.70
N PRO A 224 18.86 12.95 19.41
CA PRO A 224 18.67 14.13 20.26
C PRO A 224 18.18 15.39 19.53
N ARG A 225 18.42 15.48 18.23
CA ARG A 225 18.01 16.61 17.38
C ARG A 225 16.72 16.37 16.61
N GLY A 226 16.10 15.19 16.73
CA GLY A 226 15.01 14.73 15.90
C GLY A 226 15.46 14.15 14.57
N PHE A 227 14.53 13.88 13.66
CA PHE A 227 14.73 13.17 12.40
C PHE A 227 14.58 14.10 11.21
N ASP A 228 15.34 13.84 10.13
CA ASP A 228 15.20 14.52 8.84
C ASP A 228 13.82 14.24 8.25
N ILE A 229 13.35 13.02 8.43
CA ILE A 229 12.09 12.54 7.88
C ILE A 229 11.34 11.78 8.96
N VAL A 230 10.07 12.12 9.15
CA VAL A 230 9.12 11.36 9.98
C VAL A 230 7.95 10.94 9.07
N ILE A 231 7.65 9.64 9.04
CA ILE A 231 6.58 9.07 8.21
C ILE A 231 5.57 8.39 9.11
N ASP A 232 4.33 8.89 9.13
CA ASP A 232 3.23 8.14 9.70
C ASP A 232 2.70 7.11 8.70
N VAL A 233 2.80 5.83 9.05
CA VAL A 233 2.23 4.71 8.29
C VAL A 233 1.06 4.05 9.00
N THR A 234 0.64 4.59 10.14
CA THR A 234 -0.44 4.03 10.95
C THR A 234 -1.83 4.47 10.49
N GLY A 235 -1.95 5.69 9.97
CA GLY A 235 -3.24 6.34 9.70
C GLY A 235 -4.01 6.70 10.98
N VAL A 236 -3.31 6.80 12.12
CA VAL A 236 -3.90 7.21 13.40
C VAL A 236 -3.62 8.69 13.62
N PRO A 237 -4.64 9.57 13.65
CA PRO A 237 -4.44 11.02 13.75
C PRO A 237 -3.54 11.46 14.90
N LYS A 238 -3.70 10.85 16.08
CA LYS A 238 -2.87 11.16 17.27
C LYS A 238 -1.40 10.77 17.08
N VAL A 239 -1.11 9.72 16.30
CA VAL A 239 0.26 9.29 16.01
C VAL A 239 0.90 10.28 15.03
N LEU A 240 0.18 10.66 13.97
CA LEU A 240 0.62 11.69 13.03
C LEU A 240 0.88 13.03 13.74
N GLU A 241 -0.01 13.46 14.62
CA GLU A 241 0.13 14.68 15.45
C GLU A 241 1.38 14.60 16.34
N ALA A 242 1.57 13.48 17.03
CA ALA A 242 2.74 13.27 17.87
C ALA A 242 4.05 13.24 17.05
N GLY A 243 4.00 12.72 15.82
CA GLY A 243 5.13 12.67 14.90
C GLY A 243 5.74 14.03 14.61
N PHE A 244 4.95 15.10 14.64
CA PHE A 244 5.44 16.46 14.42
C PHE A 244 6.54 16.88 15.41
N LYS A 245 6.50 16.40 16.65
CA LYS A 245 7.49 16.71 17.70
C LYS A 245 8.88 16.16 17.38
N TYR A 246 8.96 15.10 16.56
CA TYR A 246 10.20 14.40 16.26
C TYR A 246 10.90 14.93 15.00
N VAL A 247 10.26 15.86 14.30
CA VAL A 247 10.84 16.48 13.09
C VAL A 247 11.88 17.53 13.51
N LYS A 248 13.10 17.39 13.04
CA LYS A 248 14.15 18.39 13.25
C LYS A 248 13.93 19.64 12.38
N PRO A 249 14.60 20.78 12.64
CA PRO A 249 14.61 21.90 11.71
C PRO A 249 14.97 21.48 10.28
N MET A 250 14.30 22.04 9.27
CA MET A 250 14.38 21.68 7.84
C MET A 250 13.85 20.28 7.49
N GLY A 251 13.29 19.56 8.47
CA GLY A 251 12.81 18.20 8.30
C GLY A 251 11.43 18.11 7.66
N LYS A 252 11.00 16.88 7.42
CA LYS A 252 9.74 16.56 6.72
C LYS A 252 8.87 15.64 7.56
N LEU A 253 7.56 15.94 7.62
CA LEU A 253 6.53 15.05 8.16
C LEU A 253 5.66 14.56 7.01
N MET A 254 5.57 13.25 6.81
CA MET A 254 4.70 12.66 5.80
C MET A 254 3.50 11.95 6.43
N ALA A 255 2.29 12.35 6.01
CA ALA A 255 1.08 11.59 6.21
C ALA A 255 0.96 10.57 5.07
N PHE A 256 1.34 9.31 5.33
CA PHE A 256 1.26 8.19 4.39
C PHE A 256 0.13 7.22 4.76
N GLY A 257 -0.04 6.92 6.04
CA GLY A 257 -1.18 6.16 6.55
C GLY A 257 -2.49 6.90 6.32
N VAL A 258 -3.54 6.16 5.92
CA VAL A 258 -4.86 6.75 5.63
C VAL A 258 -5.63 6.99 6.93
N CYS A 259 -5.70 8.24 7.36
CA CYS A 259 -6.53 8.64 8.48
C CYS A 259 -8.03 8.64 8.12
N PRO A 260 -8.94 8.51 9.12
CA PRO A 260 -10.37 8.68 8.89
C PRO A 260 -10.69 10.04 8.28
N MET A 261 -11.62 10.10 7.30
CA MET A 261 -11.92 11.30 6.52
C MET A 261 -12.30 12.53 7.38
N ASN A 262 -12.99 12.30 8.50
CA ASN A 262 -13.48 13.37 9.38
C ASN A 262 -12.54 13.63 10.57
N SER A 263 -11.28 13.21 10.48
CA SER A 263 -10.29 13.43 11.52
C SER A 263 -9.52 14.73 11.31
N SER A 264 -8.94 15.26 12.37
CA SER A 264 -8.06 16.42 12.35
C SER A 264 -6.87 16.20 13.27
N ILE A 265 -5.78 16.92 13.01
CA ILE A 265 -4.62 17.04 13.90
C ILE A 265 -4.40 18.50 14.25
N SER A 266 -3.77 18.75 15.40
CA SER A 266 -3.37 20.08 15.83
C SER A 266 -1.86 20.23 15.69
N VAL A 267 -1.42 21.20 14.92
CA VAL A 267 0.01 21.54 14.78
C VAL A 267 0.23 23.02 15.05
N ASN A 268 1.36 23.37 15.68
CA ASN A 268 1.68 24.75 15.95
C ASN A 268 2.25 25.42 14.68
N PRO A 269 1.56 26.38 14.04
CA PRO A 269 2.05 27.01 12.82
C PRO A 269 3.32 27.84 13.04
N PHE A 270 3.56 28.34 14.26
CA PHE A 270 4.82 29.01 14.56
C PHE A 270 6.01 28.05 14.52
N GLU A 271 5.84 26.80 14.97
CA GLU A 271 6.91 25.80 14.87
C GLU A 271 7.20 25.41 13.42
N ILE A 272 6.17 25.33 12.55
CA ILE A 272 6.36 25.10 11.12
C ILE A 272 7.25 26.19 10.53
N TYR A 273 6.90 27.46 10.81
CA TYR A 273 7.67 28.64 10.36
C TYR A 273 9.09 28.65 10.94
N ASN A 274 9.21 28.51 12.26
CA ASN A 274 10.49 28.68 12.96
C ASN A 274 11.50 27.57 12.68
N LYS A 275 11.03 26.39 12.29
CA LYS A 275 11.87 25.23 11.99
C LYS A 275 11.92 24.89 10.50
N ASP A 276 11.28 25.67 9.63
CA ASP A 276 11.18 25.40 8.18
C ASP A 276 10.69 23.97 7.87
N ILE A 277 9.68 23.49 8.60
CA ILE A 277 9.18 22.10 8.45
C ILE A 277 8.31 21.98 7.21
N THR A 278 8.52 20.92 6.44
CA THR A 278 7.63 20.53 5.35
C THR A 278 6.65 19.46 5.81
N ILE A 279 5.34 19.70 5.66
CA ILE A 279 4.30 18.68 5.86
C ILE A 279 3.76 18.27 4.49
N LEU A 280 3.74 16.96 4.20
CA LEU A 280 3.32 16.44 2.91
C LEU A 280 2.48 15.16 3.04
N GLY A 281 1.59 14.94 2.07
CA GLY A 281 0.83 13.71 1.92
C GLY A 281 1.31 12.89 0.72
N SER A 282 1.00 11.59 0.73
CA SER A 282 1.20 10.70 -0.40
C SER A 282 -0.09 9.90 -0.63
N MET A 283 -0.71 10.09 -1.80
CA MET A 283 -1.95 9.40 -2.14
C MET A 283 -1.66 8.30 -3.17
N ALA A 284 -1.90 7.06 -2.78
CA ALA A 284 -1.92 5.88 -3.63
C ALA A 284 -0.71 5.77 -4.60
N ILE A 285 -0.97 5.36 -5.84
CA ILE A 285 0.02 5.17 -6.90
C ILE A 285 -0.10 6.34 -7.90
N ASN A 286 1.04 6.84 -8.37
CA ASN A 286 1.07 7.81 -9.47
C ASN A 286 2.19 7.49 -10.47
N TYR A 287 1.91 6.62 -11.43
CA TYR A 287 2.84 6.15 -12.46
C TYR A 287 4.15 5.57 -11.88
N THR A 288 4.04 4.82 -10.79
CA THR A 288 5.19 4.22 -10.09
C THR A 288 5.17 2.70 -10.08
N PHE A 289 4.18 2.08 -10.73
CA PHE A 289 4.02 0.63 -10.69
C PHE A 289 5.17 -0.11 -11.40
N GLU A 290 5.58 0.36 -12.58
CA GLU A 290 6.71 -0.23 -13.31
C GLU A 290 8.00 -0.22 -12.48
N GLN A 291 8.31 0.89 -11.80
CA GLN A 291 9.48 0.98 -10.92
C GLN A 291 9.38 0.04 -9.72
N ALA A 292 8.18 -0.20 -9.20
CA ALA A 292 7.97 -1.19 -8.15
C ALA A 292 8.21 -2.62 -8.67
N VAL A 293 7.80 -2.93 -9.91
CA VAL A 293 8.14 -4.21 -10.56
C VAL A 293 9.66 -4.35 -10.69
N GLU A 294 10.36 -3.34 -11.19
CA GLU A 294 11.82 -3.34 -11.34
C GLU A 294 12.53 -3.58 -10.00
N LEU A 295 12.11 -2.91 -8.92
CA LEU A 295 12.68 -3.11 -7.59
C LEU A 295 12.43 -4.53 -7.05
N ALA A 296 11.23 -5.08 -7.29
CA ALA A 296 10.90 -6.44 -6.89
C ALA A 296 11.73 -7.47 -7.68
N GLU A 297 11.81 -7.33 -9.01
CA GLU A 297 12.59 -8.22 -9.89
C GLU A 297 14.10 -8.15 -9.60
N ALA A 298 14.61 -7.00 -9.20
CA ALA A 298 16.00 -6.82 -8.78
C ALA A 298 16.31 -7.40 -7.39
N GLY A 299 15.28 -7.86 -6.64
CA GLY A 299 15.45 -8.37 -5.29
C GLY A 299 15.87 -7.31 -4.25
N VAL A 300 15.58 -6.04 -4.53
CA VAL A 300 15.85 -4.91 -3.63
C VAL A 300 14.99 -5.00 -2.38
N VAL A 301 13.79 -5.57 -2.50
CA VAL A 301 12.79 -5.70 -1.43
C VAL A 301 12.44 -7.17 -1.26
N ASP A 302 12.60 -7.69 -0.05
CA ASP A 302 12.10 -9.00 0.34
C ASP A 302 10.58 -8.92 0.56
N LEU A 303 9.86 -9.25 -0.49
CA LEU A 303 8.40 -9.29 -0.48
C LEU A 303 7.87 -10.60 0.14
N ARG A 304 8.63 -11.69 -0.02
CA ARG A 304 8.23 -13.02 0.43
C ARG A 304 8.03 -13.08 1.94
N SER A 305 8.97 -12.56 2.71
CA SER A 305 8.93 -12.57 4.17
C SER A 305 7.81 -11.69 4.74
N LEU A 306 7.20 -10.82 3.93
CA LEU A 306 6.05 -10.01 4.34
C LEU A 306 4.74 -10.81 4.38
N VAL A 307 4.60 -11.88 3.60
CA VAL A 307 3.37 -12.68 3.55
C VAL A 307 3.32 -13.61 4.75
N SER A 308 2.54 -13.25 5.76
CA SER A 308 2.42 -14.01 7.01
C SER A 308 1.31 -15.06 6.99
N HIS A 309 0.22 -14.80 6.26
CA HIS A 309 -0.95 -15.68 6.20
C HIS A 309 -1.53 -15.69 4.80
N THR A 310 -1.99 -16.88 4.38
CA THR A 310 -2.73 -17.08 3.14
C THR A 310 -4.00 -17.86 3.45
N PHE A 311 -5.12 -17.41 2.89
CA PHE A 311 -6.43 -18.03 3.07
C PHE A 311 -7.06 -18.35 1.70
N PRO A 312 -7.87 -19.40 1.59
CA PRO A 312 -8.72 -19.59 0.42
C PRO A 312 -9.85 -18.55 0.42
N LEU A 313 -10.49 -18.38 -0.75
CA LEU A 313 -11.56 -17.39 -0.94
C LEU A 313 -12.70 -17.57 0.06
N GLU A 314 -13.03 -18.82 0.39
CA GLU A 314 -14.09 -19.20 1.33
C GLU A 314 -13.85 -18.72 2.77
N GLU A 315 -12.60 -18.47 3.12
CA GLU A 315 -12.22 -17.98 4.45
C GLU A 315 -11.98 -16.45 4.47
N PHE A 316 -12.55 -15.70 3.51
CA PHE A 316 -12.32 -14.25 3.39
C PHE A 316 -12.59 -13.46 4.68
N GLU A 317 -13.69 -13.77 5.40
CA GLU A 317 -13.99 -13.07 6.66
C GLU A 317 -12.91 -13.32 7.71
N ARG A 318 -12.40 -14.55 7.79
CA ARG A 318 -11.29 -14.90 8.68
C ARG A 318 -10.01 -14.19 8.28
N ALA A 319 -9.72 -14.11 6.97
CA ALA A 319 -8.60 -13.34 6.44
C ALA A 319 -8.70 -11.86 6.80
N LEU A 320 -9.89 -11.25 6.64
CA LEU A 320 -10.15 -9.87 6.98
C LEU A 320 -10.00 -9.58 8.49
N GLN A 321 -10.42 -10.51 9.35
CA GLN A 321 -10.24 -10.43 10.80
C GLN A 321 -8.78 -10.59 11.21
N THR A 322 -8.03 -11.48 10.53
CA THR A 322 -6.61 -11.73 10.80
C THR A 322 -5.75 -10.53 10.40
N ALA A 323 -6.08 -9.89 9.28
CA ALA A 323 -5.33 -8.74 8.78
C ALA A 323 -5.30 -7.59 9.81
N GLY A 324 -4.11 -7.07 10.10
CA GLY A 324 -3.88 -5.98 11.06
C GLY A 324 -3.87 -6.40 12.53
N THR A 325 -3.99 -7.71 12.84
CA THR A 325 -3.73 -8.21 14.20
C THR A 325 -2.23 -8.17 14.52
N GLN A 326 -1.88 -8.31 15.78
CA GLN A 326 -0.47 -8.37 16.21
C GLN A 326 0.31 -9.50 15.54
N ALA A 327 -0.34 -10.65 15.28
CA ALA A 327 0.28 -11.84 14.70
C ALA A 327 0.41 -11.79 13.17
N SER A 328 -0.15 -10.77 12.52
CA SER A 328 -0.14 -10.68 11.06
C SER A 328 0.76 -9.56 10.55
N MET A 329 1.44 -9.85 9.44
CA MET A 329 2.09 -8.85 8.59
C MET A 329 1.20 -8.62 7.36
N LYS A 330 1.47 -9.19 6.20
CA LYS A 330 0.55 -9.16 5.06
C LYS A 330 -0.28 -10.45 5.03
N VAL A 331 -1.59 -10.30 4.92
CA VAL A 331 -2.55 -11.39 4.74
C VAL A 331 -3.00 -11.39 3.27
N GLN A 332 -3.06 -12.58 2.67
CA GLN A 332 -3.51 -12.75 1.29
C GLN A 332 -4.65 -13.76 1.19
N VAL A 333 -5.45 -13.61 0.15
CA VAL A 333 -6.49 -14.55 -0.26
C VAL A 333 -6.15 -15.08 -1.64
N ASN A 334 -6.19 -16.40 -1.79
CA ASN A 334 -5.99 -17.10 -3.05
C ASN A 334 -7.34 -17.67 -3.50
N PRO A 335 -7.93 -17.11 -4.59
CA PRO A 335 -9.22 -17.57 -5.12
C PRO A 335 -9.19 -18.96 -5.71
#